data_bcc1d36818e28b62a64ad9a526428284
#
_entry.id   bcc1d36818e28b62a64ad9a526428284
#
_cell.length_a   1.000
_cell.length_b   1.000
_cell.length_c   1.000
_cell.angle_alpha   90.00
_cell.angle_beta   90.00
_cell.angle_gamma   90.00
#
_symmetry.space_group_name_H-M   'P 1'
#
loop_
_entity.id
_entity.type
_entity.pdbx_description
1 polymer ?
#
loop_
_entity_poly.entity_id
_entity_poly.type
_entity_poly.pdbx_seq_one_letter_code
_entity_poly.pdbx_strand_id
1 'polypeptide(L)'
;MGTSAATISRLREHQSATPSRWRENAEWRMKNRSWLRYSQRIAMMMLDKMEEMNMSQKQLSELMGCSQQYVSKVLKGQENLSLETMSKIEACLGVQFCPYPK
;
A
#
# COMPACT_ATOMS: atom_id res chain seq x y z
N MET A 1 -0.37 -13.12 -32.75
CA MET A 1 -1.37 -13.30 -31.73
C MET A 1 -2.43 -14.32 -32.07
N GLY A 2 -2.55 -15.13 -32.79
CA GLY A 2 -3.51 -16.18 -33.03
C GLY A 2 -4.96 -15.94 -32.63
N THR A 3 -5.33 -14.68 -32.49
CA THR A 3 -6.68 -14.31 -32.07
C THR A 3 -7.49 -13.83 -33.26
N SER A 4 -8.79 -14.10 -33.23
CA SER A 4 -9.68 -13.63 -34.27
C SER A 4 -9.80 -12.10 -34.22
N ALA A 5 -10.29 -11.50 -35.29
CA ALA A 5 -10.51 -10.08 -35.33
C ALA A 5 -11.46 -9.62 -34.23
N ALA A 6 -12.51 -10.42 -33.96
CA ALA A 6 -13.45 -10.11 -32.90
C ALA A 6 -12.76 -10.16 -31.53
N THR A 7 -11.91 -11.15 -31.31
CA THR A 7 -11.16 -11.28 -30.07
C THR A 7 -10.18 -10.14 -29.91
N ILE A 8 -9.50 -9.77 -31.00
CA ILE A 8 -8.58 -8.65 -30.98
C ILE A 8 -9.32 -7.36 -30.63
N SER A 9 -10.51 -7.19 -31.19
CA SER A 9 -11.34 -6.03 -30.92
C SER A 9 -11.75 -5.96 -29.46
N ARG A 10 -12.17 -7.07 -28.89
CA ARG A 10 -12.51 -7.15 -27.47
C ARG A 10 -11.30 -6.87 -26.59
N LEU A 11 -10.16 -7.45 -26.95
CA LEU A 11 -8.93 -7.21 -26.21
C LEU A 11 -8.52 -5.77 -26.28
N ARG A 12 -8.72 -5.12 -27.42
CA ARG A 12 -8.43 -3.71 -27.55
C ARG A 12 -9.34 -2.87 -26.67
N GLU A 13 -10.61 -3.21 -26.60
CA GLU A 13 -11.54 -2.50 -25.73
C GLU A 13 -11.14 -2.63 -24.27
N HIS A 14 -10.79 -3.84 -23.84
CA HIS A 14 -10.29 -4.06 -22.50
C HIS A 14 -8.91 -3.47 -22.31
N GLN A 15 -8.07 -3.58 -23.32
CA GLN A 15 -6.70 -3.08 -23.25
C GLN A 15 -6.64 -1.57 -23.39
N SER A 16 -7.61 -0.91 -24.00
CA SER A 16 -7.62 0.54 -24.02
C SER A 16 -7.75 1.08 -22.61
N ALA A 17 -8.57 0.45 -21.80
CA ALA A 17 -8.66 0.82 -20.40
C ALA A 17 -7.41 0.41 -19.64
N THR A 18 -6.89 -0.79 -19.91
CA THR A 18 -5.73 -1.31 -19.19
C THR A 18 -4.43 -0.54 -19.48
N PRO A 19 -4.04 -0.28 -20.73
CA PRO A 19 -2.85 0.53 -21.00
C PRO A 19 -2.96 1.95 -20.46
N SER A 20 -4.15 2.54 -20.57
CA SER A 20 -4.40 3.88 -20.05
C SER A 20 -4.23 3.90 -18.52
N ARG A 21 -4.83 2.93 -17.86
CA ARG A 21 -4.74 2.79 -16.42
C ARG A 21 -3.30 2.49 -15.98
N TRP A 22 -2.60 1.67 -16.76
CA TRP A 22 -1.21 1.35 -16.46
C TRP A 22 -0.33 2.58 -16.56
N ARG A 23 -0.56 3.41 -17.57
CA ARG A 23 0.16 4.67 -17.76
C ARG A 23 -0.14 5.65 -16.64
N GLU A 24 -1.41 5.77 -16.28
CA GLU A 24 -1.82 6.62 -15.16
C GLU A 24 -1.15 6.17 -13.86
N ASN A 25 -1.09 4.86 -13.63
CA ASN A 25 -0.44 4.32 -12.45
C ASN A 25 1.06 4.61 -12.45
N ALA A 26 1.71 4.48 -13.62
CA ALA A 26 3.12 4.77 -13.75
C ALA A 26 3.41 6.25 -13.52
N GLU A 27 2.60 7.12 -14.09
CA GLU A 27 2.72 8.56 -13.89
C GLU A 27 2.48 8.93 -12.43
N TRP A 28 1.48 8.32 -11.81
CA TRP A 28 1.18 8.55 -10.41
C TRP A 28 2.35 8.15 -9.53
N ARG A 29 2.96 6.99 -9.79
CA ARG A 29 4.12 6.51 -9.03
C ARG A 29 5.32 7.44 -9.19
N MET A 30 5.57 7.90 -10.40
CA MET A 30 6.66 8.84 -10.65
C MET A 30 6.44 10.15 -9.90
N LYS A 31 5.20 10.62 -9.93
CA LYS A 31 4.83 11.87 -9.27
C LYS A 31 4.94 11.76 -7.75
N ASN A 32 4.68 10.57 -7.21
CA ASN A 32 4.62 10.35 -5.77
C ASN A 32 5.80 9.56 -5.23
N ARG A 33 6.84 9.38 -6.03
CA ARG A 33 8.00 8.56 -5.68
C ARG A 33 8.64 8.98 -4.36
N SER A 34 8.70 10.25 -4.10
CA SER A 34 9.41 10.77 -2.94
C SER A 34 8.83 10.27 -1.61
N TRP A 35 7.51 10.16 -1.53
CA TRP A 35 6.89 9.69 -0.29
C TRP A 35 6.53 8.21 -0.33
N LEU A 36 6.33 7.63 -1.53
CA LEU A 36 6.02 6.21 -1.66
C LEU A 36 7.09 5.31 -1.06
N ARG A 37 8.35 5.68 -1.21
CA ARG A 37 9.44 4.90 -0.63
C ARG A 37 9.36 4.83 0.89
N TYR A 38 8.88 5.90 1.52
CA TYR A 38 8.65 5.90 2.96
C TYR A 38 7.49 4.99 3.34
N SER A 39 6.41 5.07 2.57
CA SER A 39 5.25 4.21 2.80
C SER A 39 5.61 2.74 2.67
N GLN A 40 6.41 2.39 1.67
CA GLN A 40 6.87 1.02 1.45
C GLN A 40 7.77 0.54 2.59
N ARG A 41 8.66 1.41 3.05
CA ARG A 41 9.54 1.07 4.17
C ARG A 41 8.74 0.84 5.45
N ILE A 42 7.77 1.70 5.71
CA ILE A 42 6.89 1.56 6.86
C ILE A 42 6.12 0.24 6.78
N ALA A 43 5.59 -0.08 5.60
CA ALA A 43 4.87 -1.33 5.39
C ALA A 43 5.75 -2.55 5.69
N MET A 44 6.99 -2.53 5.24
CA MET A 44 7.94 -3.62 5.50
C MET A 44 8.22 -3.76 6.99
N MET A 45 8.45 -2.65 7.68
CA MET A 45 8.69 -2.66 9.12
C MET A 45 7.47 -3.20 9.88
N MET A 46 6.27 -2.83 9.43
CA MET A 46 5.03 -3.32 10.02
C MET A 46 4.88 -4.82 9.83
N LEU A 47 5.11 -5.30 8.62
CA LEU A 47 5.00 -6.73 8.31
C LEU A 47 5.99 -7.55 9.14
N ASP A 48 7.23 -7.09 9.23
CA ASP A 48 8.25 -7.77 10.03
C ASP A 48 7.82 -7.85 11.50
N LYS A 49 7.33 -6.75 12.03
CA LYS A 49 6.93 -6.71 13.44
C LYS A 49 5.68 -7.54 13.69
N MET A 50 4.72 -7.49 12.78
CA MET A 50 3.52 -8.31 12.88
C MET A 50 3.86 -9.79 12.86
N GLU A 51 4.78 -10.20 12.00
CA GLU A 51 5.24 -11.58 11.94
C GLU A 51 5.91 -11.98 13.25
N GLU A 52 6.78 -11.12 13.75
CA GLU A 52 7.46 -11.35 15.04
C GLU A 52 6.47 -11.52 16.18
N MET A 53 5.39 -10.76 16.17
CA MET A 53 4.38 -10.78 17.22
C MET A 53 3.24 -11.77 16.95
N ASN A 54 3.26 -12.46 15.81
CA ASN A 54 2.16 -13.31 15.36
C ASN A 54 0.83 -12.54 15.30
N MET A 55 0.89 -11.29 14.85
CA MET A 55 -0.28 -10.43 14.82
C MET A 55 -0.91 -10.44 13.44
N SER A 56 -2.23 -10.63 13.38
CA SER A 56 -2.98 -10.58 12.14
C SER A 56 -3.38 -9.15 11.80
N GLN A 57 -3.79 -8.93 10.55
CA GLN A 57 -4.29 -7.62 10.14
C GLN A 57 -5.55 -7.24 10.91
N LYS A 58 -6.38 -8.23 11.23
CA LYS A 58 -7.58 -8.00 12.03
C LYS A 58 -7.22 -7.51 13.43
N GLN A 59 -6.25 -8.15 14.05
CA GLN A 59 -5.80 -7.76 15.39
C GLN A 59 -5.23 -6.34 15.38
N LEU A 60 -4.42 -6.02 14.36
CA LEU A 60 -3.86 -4.69 14.25
C LEU A 60 -4.95 -3.64 14.02
N SER A 61 -5.94 -3.95 13.17
CA SER A 61 -7.05 -3.03 12.94
C SER A 61 -7.82 -2.73 14.21
N GLU A 62 -8.02 -3.73 15.04
CA GLU A 62 -8.68 -3.56 16.32
C GLU A 62 -7.88 -2.66 17.27
N LEU A 63 -6.57 -2.88 17.32
CA LEU A 63 -5.69 -2.04 18.14
C LEU A 63 -5.65 -0.59 17.66
N MET A 64 -5.67 -0.39 16.35
CA MET A 64 -5.63 0.94 15.77
C MET A 64 -6.99 1.62 15.74
N GLY A 65 -8.07 0.87 15.95
CA GLY A 65 -9.42 1.42 15.86
C GLY A 65 -9.83 1.76 14.44
N CYS A 66 -9.34 1.01 13.45
CA CYS A 66 -9.66 1.25 12.05
C CYS A 66 -10.12 -0.05 11.39
N SER A 67 -10.47 0.02 10.10
CA SER A 67 -10.92 -1.15 9.38
C SER A 67 -9.73 -2.02 8.97
N GLN A 68 -10.00 -3.31 8.79
CA GLN A 68 -9.00 -4.24 8.27
C GLN A 68 -8.59 -3.88 6.86
N GLN A 69 -9.53 -3.34 6.07
CA GLN A 69 -9.24 -2.88 4.72
C GLN A 69 -8.20 -1.75 4.72
N TYR A 70 -8.30 -0.86 5.67
CA TYR A 70 -7.33 0.23 5.80
C TYR A 70 -5.93 -0.32 6.14
N VAL A 71 -5.86 -1.26 7.08
CA VAL A 71 -4.60 -1.92 7.42
C VAL A 71 -4.00 -2.59 6.19
N SER A 72 -4.82 -3.27 5.40
CA SER A 72 -4.38 -3.91 4.17
C SER A 72 -3.79 -2.90 3.19
N LYS A 73 -4.42 -1.75 3.04
CA LYS A 73 -3.92 -0.68 2.17
C LYS A 73 -2.56 -0.16 2.65
N VAL A 74 -2.43 0.07 3.94
CA VAL A 74 -1.17 0.52 4.51
C VAL A 74 -0.06 -0.47 4.24
N LEU A 75 -0.35 -1.76 4.42
CA LEU A 75 0.64 -2.82 4.23
C LEU A 75 1.04 -3.03 2.77
N LYS A 76 0.27 -2.50 1.83
CA LYS A 76 0.67 -2.51 0.42
C LYS A 76 1.73 -1.46 0.10
N GLY A 77 1.97 -0.53 1.02
CA GLY A 77 3.01 0.48 0.84
C GLY A 77 2.66 1.55 -0.16
N GLN A 78 1.39 1.86 -0.33
CA GLN A 78 0.92 2.87 -1.27
C GLN A 78 0.08 3.95 -0.60
N GLU A 79 -0.01 3.93 0.71
CA GLU A 79 -0.83 4.86 1.46
C GLU A 79 0.00 6.04 1.93
N ASN A 80 -0.54 7.24 1.72
CA ASN A 80 0.09 8.45 2.24
C ASN A 80 -0.35 8.63 3.69
N LEU A 81 0.50 8.17 4.60
CA LEU A 81 0.17 8.15 6.02
C LEU A 81 0.35 9.52 6.67
N SER A 82 -0.62 9.91 7.47
CA SER A 82 -0.46 11.09 8.30
C SER A 82 0.47 10.77 9.47
N LEU A 83 1.04 11.80 10.04
CA LEU A 83 1.89 11.62 11.22
C LEU A 83 1.11 11.03 12.38
N GLU A 84 -0.16 11.39 12.50
CA GLU A 84 -1.03 10.82 13.52
C GLU A 84 -1.18 9.31 13.34
N THR A 85 -1.42 8.87 12.11
CA THR A 85 -1.54 7.44 11.82
C THR A 85 -0.23 6.72 12.08
N MET A 86 0.89 7.31 11.66
CA MET A 86 2.21 6.74 11.92
C MET A 86 2.46 6.58 13.42
N SER A 87 2.07 7.57 14.20
CA SER A 87 2.21 7.53 15.64
C SER A 87 1.40 6.40 16.26
N LYS A 88 0.18 6.19 15.76
CA LYS A 88 -0.67 5.07 16.22
C LYS A 88 -0.04 3.74 15.92
N ILE A 89 0.51 3.58 14.72
CA ILE A 89 1.18 2.33 14.33
C ILE A 89 2.37 2.08 15.22
N GLU A 90 3.18 3.10 15.46
CA GLU A 90 4.33 2.99 16.36
C GLU A 90 3.91 2.51 17.74
N ALA A 91 2.85 3.08 18.27
CA ALA A 91 2.35 2.70 19.60
C ALA A 91 1.83 1.27 19.62
N CYS A 92 1.11 0.86 18.57
CA CYS A 92 0.51 -0.46 18.51
C CYS A 92 1.54 -1.58 18.32
N LEU A 93 2.59 -1.32 17.56
CA LEU A 93 3.58 -2.34 17.21
C LEU A 93 4.89 -2.20 17.99
N GLY A 94 5.07 -1.10 18.70
CA GLY A 94 6.32 -0.87 19.41
C GLY A 94 7.50 -0.64 18.48
N VAL A 95 7.26 -0.04 17.32
CA VAL A 95 8.30 0.30 16.36
C VAL A 95 8.49 1.80 16.33
N GLN A 96 9.61 2.23 15.75
CA GLN A 96 9.90 3.64 15.62
C GLN A 96 10.26 3.92 14.16
N PHE A 97 9.41 4.70 13.49
CA PHE A 97 9.63 5.06 12.08
C PHE A 97 10.54 6.26 11.94
N CYS A 98 10.41 7.19 12.88
CA CYS A 98 11.23 8.41 12.89
C CYS A 98 11.95 8.52 14.23
N PRO A 99 13.20 8.95 14.24
CA PRO A 99 13.87 9.19 15.51
C PRO A 99 13.22 10.37 16.22
N TYR A 100 12.93 10.21 17.50
CA TYR A 100 12.40 11.28 18.31
C TYR A 100 13.52 12.03 19.00
N PRO A 101 13.49 13.34 18.99
CA PRO A 101 14.36 14.08 19.86
C PRO A 101 13.93 13.81 21.30
N LYS A 102 14.86 13.48 22.11
CA LYS A 102 14.57 13.24 23.52
C LYS A 102 14.83 14.47 24.35
#